data_ba079a3de15fcd6978f73712f4eed9e1
#
_entry.id   ba079a3de15fcd6978f73712f4eed9e1
#
_cell.length_a   1.000
_cell.length_b   1.000
_cell.length_c   1.000
_cell.angle_alpha   90.00
_cell.angle_beta   90.00
_cell.angle_gamma   90.00
#
_symmetry.space_group_name_H-M   'P 1'
#
loop_
_entity.id
_entity.type
_entity.pdbx_description
1 polymer ?
#
loop_
_entity_poly.entity_id
_entity_poly.type
_entity_poly.pdbx_seq_one_letter_code
_entity_poly.pdbx_strand_id
1 'polypeptide(L)'
;MKMKKALSLVLAASLALTSLAACGGGSDEEQASNSDTFKIGGIGPTTGDAAAYGTAVQNGAQLAVDEINEAGGINGKQIEFQFEDDQNNSEKSVNAYNTLKDWGMQMLVGTVTSNPCTAVVKETAEDNMFQLTPSATAVESIQYDNAFRICFSDPSQGTASADYIADNKLATKVAVIYNSSDVYSSGIYQNFAKEAESKGLEVVAAEAFTADSKTDFSVQLQKAKSSGAELVFLPIYYQEASLILTQADKMGFTPKFFGCDGLDGLLDVEGFDTSLAEGVMLLTPFTADAEDEMTQTFVKAYEEAFDIAPIQFAADAY
;
A
#
# COMPACT_ATOMS: atom_id res chain seq x y z
N MET A 1 22.55 70.05 15.01
CA MET A 1 21.89 71.37 14.76
C MET A 1 20.48 71.11 14.26
N LYS A 2 19.49 71.47 15.13
CA LYS A 2 18.13 71.96 14.90
C LYS A 2 17.19 71.08 14.06
N MET A 3 16.21 70.36 14.65
CA MET A 3 14.89 70.85 15.12
C MET A 3 14.07 71.42 13.95
N LYS A 4 12.80 71.05 13.76
CA LYS A 4 11.53 71.08 14.50
C LYS A 4 10.44 70.47 13.63
N LYS A 5 9.52 69.62 14.14
CA LYS A 5 8.15 70.00 14.59
C LYS A 5 7.28 70.55 13.44
N ALA A 6 6.08 70.07 13.19
CA ALA A 6 4.83 69.96 13.92
C ALA A 6 3.81 69.29 13.04
N LEU A 7 2.93 68.35 13.45
CA LEU A 7 1.72 68.48 14.26
C LEU A 7 0.57 69.26 13.58
N SER A 8 -0.55 68.58 13.29
CA SER A 8 -1.96 68.98 13.37
C SER A 8 -2.80 67.99 12.53
N LEU A 9 -3.63 67.07 13.01
CA LEU A 9 -4.89 67.18 13.75
C LEU A 9 -5.98 67.98 13.04
N VAL A 10 -7.08 67.30 12.66
CA VAL A 10 -8.50 67.71 12.71
C VAL A 10 -9.23 66.57 11.98
N LEU A 11 -9.97 65.70 12.60
CA LEU A 11 -11.16 65.65 13.42
C LEU A 11 -12.46 65.84 12.62
N ALA A 12 -13.31 64.91 12.89
CA ALA A 12 -14.80 64.95 12.95
C ALA A 12 -15.53 64.68 11.64
N ALA A 13 -16.30 63.71 11.69
CA ALA A 13 -17.64 63.38 12.21
C ALA A 13 -18.61 63.51 11.07
N SER A 14 -19.61 62.77 10.86
CA SER A 14 -20.59 62.14 11.75
C SER A 14 -21.62 61.36 10.92
N LEU A 15 -22.19 60.36 11.56
CA LEU A 15 -23.60 59.96 11.68
C LEU A 15 -24.31 59.49 10.44
N ALA A 16 -24.67 58.26 10.45
CA ALA A 16 -25.79 57.55 11.10
C ALA A 16 -27.11 57.65 10.36
N LEU A 17 -27.77 56.55 10.37
CA LEU A 17 -29.20 56.23 10.32
C LEU A 17 -29.50 55.26 9.18
N THR A 18 -30.18 54.24 9.29
CA THR A 18 -31.02 53.50 10.25
C THR A 18 -31.47 52.21 9.60
N SER A 19 -31.41 51.16 10.36
CA SER A 19 -32.37 50.09 10.50
C SER A 19 -33.58 50.03 9.55
N LEU A 20 -33.80 48.82 9.02
CA LEU A 20 -35.09 48.17 9.26
C LEU A 20 -34.98 46.65 8.99
N ALA A 21 -35.40 45.91 9.97
CA ALA A 21 -35.56 44.48 10.01
C ALA A 21 -36.65 44.02 9.05
N ALA A 22 -36.45 42.91 8.40
CA ALA A 22 -37.55 42.04 8.01
C ALA A 22 -37.11 40.58 8.20
N CYS A 23 -37.79 39.90 9.10
CA CYS A 23 -37.80 38.47 9.27
C CYS A 23 -38.18 37.74 7.98
N GLY A 24 -37.58 36.60 7.71
CA GLY A 24 -38.13 35.65 6.79
C GLY A 24 -37.17 34.55 6.43
N GLY A 25 -37.36 33.36 7.04
CA GLY A 25 -37.05 32.07 6.42
C GLY A 25 -35.62 31.59 6.58
N GLY A 26 -35.39 30.70 7.56
CA GLY A 26 -34.23 29.83 7.59
C GLY A 26 -34.23 28.96 6.35
N SER A 27 -33.16 29.03 5.60
CA SER A 27 -32.56 27.94 4.86
C SER A 27 -31.20 27.78 5.48
N ASP A 28 -31.00 26.68 6.15
CA ASP A 28 -29.68 26.15 6.45
C ASP A 28 -29.00 25.91 5.09
N GLU A 29 -28.40 26.95 4.54
CA GLU A 29 -27.33 26.77 3.57
C GLU A 29 -26.17 26.20 4.40
N GLU A 30 -25.99 24.87 4.33
CA GLU A 30 -24.71 24.26 4.58
C GLU A 30 -23.68 25.13 3.85
N GLN A 31 -22.90 25.89 4.59
CA GLN A 31 -21.68 26.49 4.09
C GLN A 31 -20.79 25.31 3.66
N ALA A 32 -20.90 24.92 2.39
CA ALA A 32 -19.84 24.21 1.74
C ALA A 32 -18.58 25.05 1.97
N SER A 33 -17.71 24.60 2.85
CA SER A 33 -16.42 25.22 3.07
C SER A 33 -15.73 25.23 1.71
N ASN A 34 -15.65 26.40 1.11
CA ASN A 34 -14.89 26.60 -0.11
C ASN A 34 -13.41 26.55 0.30
N SER A 35 -12.92 25.35 0.65
CA SER A 35 -11.51 25.16 0.92
C SER A 35 -10.77 25.39 -0.39
N ASP A 36 -9.77 26.26 -0.37
CA ASP A 36 -8.92 26.53 -1.52
C ASP A 36 -8.02 25.31 -1.85
N THR A 37 -8.16 24.21 -1.12
CA THR A 37 -7.40 22.98 -1.23
C THR A 37 -8.29 21.74 -1.40
N PHE A 38 -7.73 20.72 -2.02
CA PHE A 38 -8.31 19.39 -2.14
C PHE A 38 -7.57 18.42 -1.21
N LYS A 39 -8.27 17.85 -0.22
CA LYS A 39 -7.67 17.00 0.82
C LYS A 39 -7.72 15.54 0.45
N ILE A 40 -6.55 14.93 0.32
CA ILE A 40 -6.38 13.49 0.08
C ILE A 40 -5.78 12.86 1.35
N GLY A 41 -6.45 11.84 1.89
CA GLY A 41 -5.91 11.03 2.98
C GLY A 41 -5.17 9.81 2.44
N GLY A 42 -4.12 9.39 3.14
CA GLY A 42 -3.42 8.13 2.89
C GLY A 42 -3.38 7.27 4.16
N ILE A 43 -3.47 5.95 4.03
CA ILE A 43 -3.34 5.02 5.15
C ILE A 43 -2.50 3.83 4.72
N GLY A 44 -1.50 3.49 5.52
CA GLY A 44 -0.69 2.29 5.34
C GLY A 44 0.38 2.15 6.42
N PRO A 45 1.06 1.00 6.50
CA PRO A 45 2.06 0.74 7.52
C PRO A 45 3.36 1.48 7.19
N THR A 46 3.69 2.54 7.91
CA THR A 46 4.99 3.22 7.84
C THR A 46 5.93 2.76 8.96
N THR A 47 5.42 1.96 9.89
CA THR A 47 6.18 1.28 10.93
C THR A 47 5.78 -0.20 11.05
N GLY A 48 6.64 -1.03 11.69
CA GLY A 48 6.40 -2.46 11.86
C GLY A 48 6.85 -3.31 10.66
N ASP A 49 6.38 -4.56 10.61
CA ASP A 49 6.90 -5.60 9.72
C ASP A 49 6.58 -5.40 8.21
N ALA A 50 5.66 -4.51 7.89
CA ALA A 50 5.27 -4.16 6.52
C ALA A 50 5.63 -2.70 6.16
N ALA A 51 6.53 -2.07 6.91
CA ALA A 51 6.84 -0.64 6.80
C ALA A 51 7.37 -0.25 5.41
N ALA A 52 8.08 -1.12 4.72
CA ALA A 52 8.58 -0.84 3.38
C ALA A 52 7.46 -0.51 2.39
N TYR A 53 6.35 -1.23 2.46
CA TYR A 53 5.21 -0.99 1.56
C TYR A 53 4.53 0.36 1.81
N GLY A 54 4.19 0.65 3.08
CA GLY A 54 3.51 1.90 3.43
C GLY A 54 4.37 3.12 3.20
N THR A 55 5.67 3.03 3.48
CA THR A 55 6.62 4.11 3.18
C THR A 55 6.73 4.35 1.68
N ALA A 56 6.79 3.28 0.87
CA ALA A 56 6.84 3.40 -0.58
C ALA A 56 5.56 4.04 -1.13
N VAL A 57 4.38 3.64 -0.65
CA VAL A 57 3.09 4.24 -1.02
C VAL A 57 3.03 5.72 -0.61
N GLN A 58 3.43 6.04 0.62
CA GLN A 58 3.46 7.43 1.09
C GLN A 58 4.35 8.30 0.20
N ASN A 59 5.56 7.83 -0.10
CA ASN A 59 6.51 8.54 -0.94
C ASN A 59 6.02 8.71 -2.38
N GLY A 60 5.50 7.63 -2.99
CA GLY A 60 4.97 7.69 -4.35
C GLY A 60 3.79 8.66 -4.48
N ALA A 61 2.84 8.58 -3.54
CA ALA A 61 1.71 9.50 -3.51
C ALA A 61 2.14 10.95 -3.25
N GLN A 62 3.12 11.18 -2.35
CA GLN A 62 3.65 12.53 -2.08
C GLN A 62 4.33 13.11 -3.31
N LEU A 63 5.13 12.31 -4.04
CA LEU A 63 5.79 12.76 -5.27
C LEU A 63 4.74 13.22 -6.31
N ALA A 64 3.69 12.43 -6.53
CA ALA A 64 2.60 12.80 -7.44
C ALA A 64 1.88 14.09 -6.99
N VAL A 65 1.64 14.24 -5.69
CA VAL A 65 1.03 15.44 -5.11
C VAL A 65 1.90 16.67 -5.35
N ASP A 66 3.21 16.56 -5.14
CA ASP A 66 4.15 17.66 -5.32
C ASP A 66 4.19 18.10 -6.79
N GLU A 67 4.29 17.15 -7.72
CA GLU A 67 4.28 17.44 -9.17
C GLU A 67 2.96 18.08 -9.64
N ILE A 68 1.81 17.57 -9.17
CA ILE A 68 0.49 18.15 -9.48
C ILE A 68 0.40 19.58 -8.93
N ASN A 69 0.89 19.80 -7.71
CA ASN A 69 0.85 21.12 -7.08
C ASN A 69 1.80 22.11 -7.76
N GLU A 70 2.99 21.70 -8.18
CA GLU A 70 3.90 22.50 -8.98
C GLU A 70 3.31 22.89 -10.35
N ALA A 71 2.53 21.98 -10.95
CA ALA A 71 1.80 22.23 -12.18
C ALA A 71 0.58 23.16 -12.01
N GLY A 72 0.28 23.62 -10.79
CA GLY A 72 -0.83 24.54 -10.48
C GLY A 72 -2.05 23.90 -9.83
N GLY A 73 -1.95 22.64 -9.43
CA GLY A 73 -2.99 21.90 -8.73
C GLY A 73 -4.13 21.43 -9.65
N ILE A 74 -5.18 20.88 -9.04
CA ILE A 74 -6.36 20.38 -9.75
C ILE A 74 -7.38 21.53 -9.89
N ASN A 75 -7.63 21.98 -11.09
CA ASN A 75 -8.52 23.14 -11.37
C ASN A 75 -8.14 24.40 -10.56
N GLY A 76 -6.82 24.62 -10.34
CA GLY A 76 -6.30 25.74 -9.57
C GLY A 76 -6.33 25.57 -8.06
N LYS A 77 -6.74 24.41 -7.56
CA LYS A 77 -6.70 24.07 -6.14
C LYS A 77 -5.49 23.17 -5.84
N GLN A 78 -4.74 23.54 -4.82
CA GLN A 78 -3.63 22.72 -4.35
C GLN A 78 -4.15 21.48 -3.62
N ILE A 79 -3.40 20.37 -3.68
CA ILE A 79 -3.67 19.17 -2.90
C ILE A 79 -2.98 19.31 -1.55
N GLU A 80 -3.72 19.04 -0.48
CA GLU A 80 -3.18 18.74 0.84
C GLU A 80 -3.20 17.23 1.02
N PHE A 81 -2.06 16.62 1.35
CA PHE A 81 -1.93 15.18 1.56
C PHE A 81 -1.54 14.90 3.02
N GLN A 82 -2.28 14.02 3.67
CA GLN A 82 -1.96 13.54 5.02
C GLN A 82 -1.97 12.03 5.03
N PHE A 83 -0.91 11.42 5.60
CA PHE A 83 -0.76 9.97 5.66
C PHE A 83 -0.71 9.48 7.10
N GLU A 84 -1.49 8.44 7.42
CA GLU A 84 -1.59 7.85 8.76
C GLU A 84 -1.02 6.44 8.79
N ASP A 85 -0.21 6.14 9.81
CA ASP A 85 0.39 4.82 10.04
C ASP A 85 -0.60 3.84 10.67
N ASP A 86 -0.91 2.76 10.00
CA ASP A 86 -1.78 1.70 10.50
C ASP A 86 -1.04 0.49 11.07
N GLN A 87 0.27 0.44 10.93
CA GLN A 87 1.12 -0.68 11.41
C GLN A 87 0.65 -2.06 10.91
N ASN A 88 0.04 -2.13 9.73
CA ASN A 88 -0.59 -3.33 9.18
C ASN A 88 -1.63 -3.96 10.13
N ASN A 89 -2.41 -3.14 10.82
CA ASN A 89 -3.39 -3.55 11.81
C ASN A 89 -4.78 -2.96 11.49
N SER A 90 -5.78 -3.83 11.33
CA SER A 90 -7.13 -3.44 10.91
C SER A 90 -7.82 -2.45 11.85
N GLU A 91 -7.64 -2.57 13.18
CA GLU A 91 -8.24 -1.64 14.15
C GLU A 91 -7.59 -0.25 14.05
N LYS A 92 -6.26 -0.21 13.91
CA LYS A 92 -5.53 1.05 13.73
C LYS A 92 -5.88 1.72 12.40
N SER A 93 -6.10 0.94 11.34
CA SER A 93 -6.52 1.47 10.03
C SER A 93 -7.88 2.15 10.10
N VAL A 94 -8.85 1.56 10.82
CA VAL A 94 -10.17 2.19 11.03
C VAL A 94 -10.02 3.47 11.86
N ASN A 95 -9.14 3.49 12.88
CA ASN A 95 -8.85 4.69 13.65
C ASN A 95 -8.18 5.78 12.80
N ALA A 96 -7.23 5.39 11.93
CA ALA A 96 -6.57 6.29 10.99
C ALA A 96 -7.58 6.89 9.99
N TYR A 97 -8.51 6.07 9.49
CA TYR A 97 -9.60 6.54 8.64
C TYR A 97 -10.44 7.62 9.32
N ASN A 98 -10.86 7.38 10.57
CA ASN A 98 -11.64 8.36 11.33
C ASN A 98 -10.84 9.66 11.57
N THR A 99 -9.54 9.58 11.85
CA THR A 99 -8.65 10.75 11.99
C THR A 99 -8.63 11.57 10.69
N LEU A 100 -8.47 10.94 9.55
CA LEU A 100 -8.46 11.62 8.25
C LEU A 100 -9.84 12.19 7.88
N LYS A 101 -10.91 11.48 8.22
CA LYS A 101 -12.28 11.96 8.05
C LYS A 101 -12.52 13.24 8.87
N ASP A 102 -12.09 13.28 10.15
CA ASP A 102 -12.19 14.46 11.01
C ASP A 102 -11.31 15.62 10.50
N TRP A 103 -10.18 15.33 9.87
CA TRP A 103 -9.36 16.34 9.18
C TRP A 103 -10.07 16.91 7.94
N GLY A 104 -11.08 16.21 7.43
CA GLY A 104 -11.90 16.62 6.30
C GLY A 104 -11.37 16.13 4.95
N MET A 105 -10.77 14.92 4.91
CA MET A 105 -10.38 14.32 3.62
C MET A 105 -11.59 14.14 2.70
N GLN A 106 -11.34 14.21 1.40
CA GLN A 106 -12.33 14.12 0.34
C GLN A 106 -12.22 12.82 -0.47
N MET A 107 -11.06 12.16 -0.42
CA MET A 107 -10.83 10.82 -0.96
C MET A 107 -9.68 10.14 -0.20
N LEU A 108 -9.69 8.82 -0.23
CA LEU A 108 -8.68 7.99 0.42
C LEU A 108 -7.81 7.27 -0.61
N VAL A 109 -6.48 7.41 -0.48
CA VAL A 109 -5.48 6.55 -1.11
C VAL A 109 -5.03 5.51 -0.09
N GLY A 110 -5.46 4.27 -0.25
CA GLY A 110 -5.17 3.21 0.73
C GLY A 110 -6.39 2.30 1.00
N THR A 111 -6.29 1.37 1.95
CA THR A 111 -5.04 1.09 2.66
C THR A 111 -4.09 0.26 1.80
N VAL A 112 -2.87 0.07 2.28
CA VAL A 112 -1.79 -0.59 1.52
C VAL A 112 -1.91 -2.11 1.54
N THR A 113 -2.19 -2.69 2.71
CA THR A 113 -2.27 -4.15 2.91
C THR A 113 -3.71 -4.64 2.98
N SER A 114 -3.93 -5.90 2.63
CA SER A 114 -5.29 -6.44 2.39
C SER A 114 -6.16 -6.54 3.65
N ASN A 115 -5.64 -7.06 4.78
CA ASN A 115 -6.44 -7.14 6.03
C ASN A 115 -6.93 -5.76 6.51
N PRO A 116 -6.09 -4.73 6.63
CA PRO A 116 -6.50 -3.34 6.86
C PRO A 116 -7.52 -2.83 5.85
N CYS A 117 -7.30 -3.07 4.56
CA CYS A 117 -8.18 -2.59 3.50
C CYS A 117 -9.59 -3.17 3.61
N THR A 118 -9.71 -4.46 3.91
CA THR A 118 -11.02 -5.11 4.10
C THR A 118 -11.78 -4.58 5.31
N ALA A 119 -11.09 -4.02 6.30
CA ALA A 119 -11.72 -3.35 7.42
C ALA A 119 -12.18 -1.93 7.06
N VAL A 120 -11.30 -1.13 6.45
CA VAL A 120 -11.57 0.28 6.13
C VAL A 120 -12.60 0.43 5.01
N VAL A 121 -12.65 -0.47 4.03
CA VAL A 121 -13.60 -0.37 2.92
C VAL A 121 -15.07 -0.43 3.36
N LYS A 122 -15.37 -0.97 4.54
CA LYS A 122 -16.71 -0.97 5.12
C LYS A 122 -17.09 0.42 5.60
N GLU A 123 -16.15 1.10 6.27
CA GLU A 123 -16.34 2.47 6.78
C GLU A 123 -16.48 3.46 5.61
N THR A 124 -15.62 3.34 4.60
CA THR A 124 -15.69 4.21 3.41
C THR A 124 -16.98 4.00 2.61
N ALA A 125 -17.53 2.77 2.59
CA ALA A 125 -18.82 2.48 1.95
C ALA A 125 -19.98 3.13 2.71
N GLU A 126 -19.99 3.07 4.05
CA GLU A 126 -21.01 3.73 4.88
C GLU A 126 -21.02 5.25 4.71
N ASP A 127 -19.84 5.86 4.55
CA ASP A 127 -19.67 7.29 4.34
C ASP A 127 -19.76 7.71 2.86
N ASN A 128 -19.89 6.76 1.93
CA ASN A 128 -19.79 7.00 0.49
C ASN A 128 -18.49 7.75 0.10
N MET A 129 -17.40 7.45 0.79
CA MET A 129 -16.07 8.01 0.56
C MET A 129 -15.39 7.27 -0.58
N PHE A 130 -14.89 7.98 -1.59
CA PHE A 130 -14.08 7.37 -2.64
C PHE A 130 -12.78 6.80 -2.06
N GLN A 131 -12.52 5.52 -2.34
CA GLN A 131 -11.30 4.83 -1.92
C GLN A 131 -10.58 4.22 -3.11
N LEU A 132 -9.29 4.50 -3.23
CA LEU A 132 -8.41 3.88 -4.21
C LEU A 132 -7.23 3.24 -3.47
N THR A 133 -7.21 1.90 -3.41
CA THR A 133 -6.03 1.22 -2.87
C THR A 133 -4.97 1.03 -3.96
N PRO A 134 -3.70 1.40 -3.71
CA PRO A 134 -2.62 1.12 -4.65
C PRO A 134 -2.28 -0.38 -4.70
N SER A 135 -2.38 -1.10 -3.58
CA SER A 135 -1.70 -2.38 -3.42
C SER A 135 -2.46 -3.47 -2.65
N ALA A 136 -3.65 -3.20 -2.10
CA ALA A 136 -4.43 -4.24 -1.44
C ALA A 136 -5.10 -5.16 -2.46
N THR A 137 -4.56 -6.36 -2.62
CA THR A 137 -4.87 -7.30 -3.69
C THR A 137 -6.06 -8.23 -3.41
N ALA A 138 -6.49 -8.35 -2.14
CA ALA A 138 -7.65 -9.17 -1.78
C ALA A 138 -8.92 -8.75 -2.52
N VAL A 139 -9.76 -9.73 -2.88
CA VAL A 139 -11.02 -9.47 -3.62
C VAL A 139 -11.93 -8.55 -2.82
N GLU A 140 -11.94 -8.71 -1.51
CA GLU A 140 -12.77 -7.96 -0.58
C GLU A 140 -12.35 -6.50 -0.44
N SER A 141 -11.14 -6.13 -0.87
CA SER A 141 -10.63 -4.74 -0.83
C SER A 141 -11.45 -3.78 -1.69
N ILE A 142 -12.16 -4.29 -2.69
CA ILE A 142 -13.01 -3.51 -3.62
C ILE A 142 -14.45 -4.07 -3.70
N GLN A 143 -14.97 -4.61 -2.58
CA GLN A 143 -16.28 -5.25 -2.58
C GLN A 143 -17.47 -4.27 -2.67
N TYR A 144 -17.22 -2.96 -2.56
CA TYR A 144 -18.23 -1.91 -2.64
C TYR A 144 -17.97 -0.96 -3.81
N ASP A 145 -19.03 -0.33 -4.32
CA ASP A 145 -18.99 0.51 -5.53
C ASP A 145 -18.17 1.79 -5.41
N ASN A 146 -17.81 2.20 -4.19
CA ASN A 146 -16.97 3.36 -3.88
C ASN A 146 -15.46 3.04 -3.83
N ALA A 147 -15.09 1.75 -3.94
CA ALA A 147 -13.72 1.28 -3.76
C ALA A 147 -13.13 0.72 -5.06
N PHE A 148 -11.91 1.15 -5.35
CA PHE A 148 -11.16 0.77 -6.55
C PHE A 148 -9.73 0.37 -6.16
N ARG A 149 -9.02 -0.32 -7.07
CA ARG A 149 -7.60 -0.64 -6.89
C ARG A 149 -6.83 -0.46 -8.20
N ILE A 150 -5.53 -0.21 -8.07
CA ILE A 150 -4.58 -0.15 -9.17
C ILE A 150 -3.96 -1.54 -9.42
N CYS A 151 -3.52 -2.22 -8.37
CA CYS A 151 -2.83 -3.49 -8.44
C CYS A 151 -3.69 -4.65 -8.99
N PHE A 152 -3.05 -5.76 -9.28
CA PHE A 152 -3.72 -7.02 -9.62
C PHE A 152 -4.39 -7.66 -8.39
N SER A 153 -5.11 -8.77 -8.59
CA SER A 153 -5.83 -9.46 -7.50
C SER A 153 -5.11 -10.70 -7.01
N ASP A 154 -5.42 -11.15 -5.77
CA ASP A 154 -4.94 -12.43 -5.24
C ASP A 154 -5.27 -13.61 -6.16
N PRO A 155 -6.49 -13.75 -6.72
CA PRO A 155 -6.77 -14.77 -7.72
C PRO A 155 -5.84 -14.72 -8.93
N SER A 156 -5.54 -13.51 -9.45
CA SER A 156 -4.64 -13.35 -10.57
C SER A 156 -3.21 -13.74 -10.23
N GLN A 157 -2.72 -13.37 -9.04
CA GLN A 157 -1.39 -13.74 -8.57
C GLN A 157 -1.24 -15.24 -8.40
N GLY A 158 -2.21 -15.89 -7.75
CA GLY A 158 -2.19 -17.34 -7.55
C GLY A 158 -2.19 -18.11 -8.87
N THR A 159 -3.10 -17.75 -9.79
CA THR A 159 -3.22 -18.39 -11.10
C THR A 159 -1.96 -18.16 -11.94
N ALA A 160 -1.50 -16.92 -12.10
CA ALA A 160 -0.33 -16.60 -12.90
C ALA A 160 0.95 -17.25 -12.36
N SER A 161 1.10 -17.38 -11.04
CA SER A 161 2.24 -18.07 -10.43
C SER A 161 2.25 -19.56 -10.78
N ALA A 162 1.11 -20.23 -10.70
CA ALA A 162 1.00 -21.65 -11.06
C ALA A 162 1.27 -21.86 -12.56
N ASP A 163 0.68 -21.01 -13.42
CA ASP A 163 0.91 -21.02 -14.85
C ASP A 163 2.39 -20.86 -15.19
N TYR A 164 3.04 -19.85 -14.60
CA TYR A 164 4.44 -19.57 -14.87
C TYR A 164 5.36 -20.73 -14.45
N ILE A 165 5.13 -21.29 -13.25
CA ILE A 165 5.91 -22.43 -12.74
C ILE A 165 5.77 -23.64 -13.67
N ALA A 166 4.54 -23.95 -14.12
CA ALA A 166 4.26 -25.08 -14.98
C ALA A 166 4.81 -24.88 -16.40
N ASP A 167 4.48 -23.76 -17.03
CA ASP A 167 4.81 -23.47 -18.43
C ASP A 167 6.33 -23.35 -18.65
N ASN A 168 7.05 -22.81 -17.65
CA ASN A 168 8.50 -22.72 -17.67
C ASN A 168 9.21 -23.94 -17.05
N LYS A 169 8.45 -24.95 -16.62
CA LYS A 169 8.97 -26.21 -16.06
C LYS A 169 9.95 -25.96 -14.89
N LEU A 170 9.63 -25.00 -14.04
CA LEU A 170 10.48 -24.63 -12.92
C LEU A 170 10.53 -25.74 -11.86
N ALA A 171 9.40 -26.44 -11.67
CA ALA A 171 9.24 -27.56 -10.76
C ALA A 171 8.06 -28.44 -11.18
N THR A 172 8.03 -29.67 -10.68
CA THR A 172 6.87 -30.56 -10.73
C THR A 172 6.25 -30.78 -9.36
N LYS A 173 7.04 -30.61 -8.30
CA LYS A 173 6.67 -30.74 -6.90
C LYS A 173 6.89 -29.42 -6.17
N VAL A 174 5.78 -28.83 -5.69
CA VAL A 174 5.79 -27.53 -5.06
C VAL A 174 5.32 -27.66 -3.60
N ALA A 175 6.05 -27.08 -2.66
CA ALA A 175 5.53 -26.80 -1.34
C ALA A 175 5.04 -25.35 -1.25
N VAL A 176 4.01 -25.10 -0.45
CA VAL A 176 3.52 -23.75 -0.17
C VAL A 176 3.68 -23.46 1.33
N ILE A 177 4.20 -22.30 1.67
CA ILE A 177 4.21 -21.80 3.05
C ILE A 177 3.43 -20.48 3.04
N TYR A 178 2.34 -20.41 3.80
CA TYR A 178 1.41 -19.27 3.74
C TYR A 178 0.91 -18.86 5.12
N ASN A 179 0.47 -17.60 5.23
CA ASN A 179 -0.15 -17.05 6.44
C ASN A 179 -1.67 -17.26 6.39
N SER A 180 -2.19 -18.18 7.20
CA SER A 180 -3.63 -18.49 7.24
C SER A 180 -4.48 -17.43 7.94
N SER A 181 -3.87 -16.46 8.62
CA SER A 181 -4.56 -15.34 9.26
C SER A 181 -4.57 -14.06 8.40
N ASP A 182 -4.00 -14.12 7.19
CA ASP A 182 -3.98 -13.02 6.24
C ASP A 182 -4.82 -13.38 4.99
N VAL A 183 -5.77 -12.51 4.65
CA VAL A 183 -6.64 -12.71 3.47
C VAL A 183 -5.84 -12.68 2.17
N TYR A 184 -4.79 -11.84 2.07
CA TYR A 184 -3.84 -11.81 0.97
C TYR A 184 -3.21 -13.18 0.74
N SER A 185 -2.50 -13.65 1.75
CA SER A 185 -1.72 -14.89 1.68
C SER A 185 -2.58 -16.12 1.41
N SER A 186 -3.72 -16.23 2.14
CA SER A 186 -4.65 -17.34 1.97
C SER A 186 -5.42 -17.27 0.65
N GLY A 187 -5.75 -16.07 0.17
CA GLY A 187 -6.41 -15.85 -1.12
C GLY A 187 -5.54 -16.29 -2.29
N ILE A 188 -4.28 -15.90 -2.30
CA ILE A 188 -3.32 -16.32 -3.32
C ILE A 188 -3.11 -17.84 -3.27
N TYR A 189 -2.88 -18.41 -2.08
CA TYR A 189 -2.67 -19.86 -1.94
C TYR A 189 -3.84 -20.68 -2.50
N GLN A 190 -5.10 -20.31 -2.17
CA GLN A 190 -6.27 -21.03 -2.63
C GLN A 190 -6.38 -21.07 -4.16
N ASN A 191 -6.11 -19.94 -4.82
CA ASN A 191 -6.15 -19.85 -6.28
C ASN A 191 -4.94 -20.53 -6.92
N PHE A 192 -3.75 -20.42 -6.32
CA PHE A 192 -2.57 -21.16 -6.73
C PHE A 192 -2.81 -22.68 -6.70
N ALA A 193 -3.32 -23.21 -5.59
CA ALA A 193 -3.54 -24.65 -5.42
C ALA A 193 -4.53 -25.21 -6.46
N LYS A 194 -5.61 -24.45 -6.73
CA LYS A 194 -6.59 -24.81 -7.76
C LYS A 194 -5.99 -24.83 -9.16
N GLU A 195 -5.18 -23.81 -9.51
CA GLU A 195 -4.56 -23.74 -10.83
C GLU A 195 -3.42 -24.76 -10.96
N ALA A 196 -2.64 -24.99 -9.91
CA ALA A 196 -1.59 -26.02 -9.87
C ALA A 196 -2.16 -27.41 -10.22
N GLU A 197 -3.33 -27.76 -9.67
CA GLU A 197 -4.03 -29.02 -10.02
C GLU A 197 -4.35 -29.06 -11.52
N SER A 198 -4.88 -27.97 -12.08
CA SER A 198 -5.23 -27.88 -13.51
C SER A 198 -4.03 -28.03 -14.43
N LYS A 199 -2.85 -27.55 -13.99
CA LYS A 199 -1.59 -27.60 -14.73
C LYS A 199 -0.77 -28.87 -14.47
N GLY A 200 -1.22 -29.74 -13.59
CA GLY A 200 -0.50 -30.96 -13.23
C GLY A 200 0.75 -30.72 -12.37
N LEU A 201 0.80 -29.60 -11.66
CA LEU A 201 1.78 -29.36 -10.59
C LEU A 201 1.33 -30.09 -9.33
N GLU A 202 2.21 -30.85 -8.71
CA GLU A 202 1.93 -31.54 -7.46
C GLU A 202 2.23 -30.63 -6.27
N VAL A 203 1.21 -30.19 -5.54
CA VAL A 203 1.39 -29.49 -4.25
C VAL A 203 1.66 -30.54 -3.19
N VAL A 204 2.94 -30.84 -2.94
CA VAL A 204 3.39 -31.91 -2.04
C VAL A 204 3.31 -31.58 -0.56
N ALA A 205 3.26 -30.28 -0.22
CA ALA A 205 3.05 -29.77 1.14
C ALA A 205 2.40 -28.40 1.07
N ALA A 206 1.45 -28.13 1.98
CA ALA A 206 0.86 -26.81 2.17
C ALA A 206 0.85 -26.49 3.66
N GLU A 207 1.78 -25.65 4.08
CA GLU A 207 2.09 -25.42 5.48
C GLU A 207 1.69 -24.00 5.90
N ALA A 208 0.77 -23.94 6.84
CA ALA A 208 0.29 -22.67 7.36
C ALA A 208 1.14 -22.18 8.53
N PHE A 209 1.19 -20.87 8.70
CA PHE A 209 1.51 -20.17 9.93
C PHE A 209 0.45 -19.08 10.20
N THR A 210 0.55 -18.40 11.33
CA THR A 210 -0.34 -17.30 11.71
C THR A 210 0.48 -16.09 12.14
N ALA A 211 -0.16 -14.94 12.28
CA ALA A 211 0.48 -13.71 12.77
C ALA A 211 1.21 -13.90 14.11
N ASP A 212 0.73 -14.82 14.97
CA ASP A 212 1.33 -15.11 16.28
C ASP A 212 2.52 -16.11 16.20
N SER A 213 2.78 -16.73 15.04
CA SER A 213 3.77 -17.78 14.86
C SER A 213 4.65 -17.59 13.61
N LYS A 214 5.10 -16.36 13.38
CA LYS A 214 5.77 -15.92 12.14
C LYS A 214 7.27 -15.69 12.27
N THR A 215 7.94 -16.34 13.21
CA THR A 215 9.39 -16.17 13.44
C THR A 215 10.21 -17.45 13.30
N ASP A 216 9.59 -18.61 13.50
CA ASP A 216 10.21 -19.93 13.35
C ASP A 216 9.43 -20.77 12.35
N PHE A 217 10.05 -21.06 11.23
CA PHE A 217 9.50 -21.81 10.09
C PHE A 217 10.16 -23.19 9.95
N SER A 218 10.90 -23.63 10.94
CA SER A 218 11.66 -24.89 10.89
C SER A 218 10.76 -26.12 10.63
N VAL A 219 9.57 -26.14 11.20
CA VAL A 219 8.59 -27.22 10.99
C VAL A 219 8.06 -27.23 9.56
N GLN A 220 7.65 -26.07 9.05
CA GLN A 220 7.16 -25.91 7.68
C GLN A 220 8.22 -26.29 6.66
N LEU A 221 9.44 -25.77 6.83
CA LEU A 221 10.60 -26.09 5.98
C LEU A 221 10.98 -27.57 6.04
N GLN A 222 10.95 -28.20 7.23
CA GLN A 222 11.23 -29.62 7.37
C GLN A 222 10.19 -30.48 6.61
N LYS A 223 8.92 -30.11 6.66
CA LYS A 223 7.87 -30.80 5.91
C LYS A 223 8.05 -30.61 4.39
N ALA A 224 8.30 -29.38 3.93
CA ALA A 224 8.59 -29.09 2.52
C ALA A 224 9.79 -29.91 2.03
N LYS A 225 10.89 -29.97 2.81
CA LYS A 225 12.09 -30.76 2.49
C LYS A 225 11.77 -32.25 2.44
N SER A 226 11.05 -32.77 3.42
CA SER A 226 10.75 -34.21 3.53
C SER A 226 9.76 -34.70 2.46
N SER A 227 8.90 -33.82 1.95
CA SER A 227 7.96 -34.11 0.86
C SER A 227 8.64 -34.13 -0.53
N GLY A 228 9.91 -33.73 -0.60
CA GLY A 228 10.67 -33.68 -1.84
C GLY A 228 10.29 -32.50 -2.73
N ALA A 229 9.88 -31.37 -2.13
CA ALA A 229 9.59 -30.16 -2.87
C ALA A 229 10.83 -29.64 -3.61
N GLU A 230 10.66 -29.36 -4.90
CA GLU A 230 11.67 -28.77 -5.79
C GLU A 230 11.63 -27.25 -5.77
N LEU A 231 10.45 -26.70 -5.44
CA LEU A 231 10.17 -25.28 -5.32
C LEU A 231 9.29 -25.03 -4.08
N VAL A 232 9.57 -23.93 -3.38
CA VAL A 232 8.70 -23.41 -2.30
C VAL A 232 8.04 -22.13 -2.78
N PHE A 233 6.71 -22.13 -2.85
CA PHE A 233 5.90 -20.97 -3.17
C PHE A 233 5.57 -20.21 -1.88
N LEU A 234 5.84 -18.90 -1.89
CA LEU A 234 5.76 -18.01 -0.73
C LEU A 234 4.81 -16.83 -1.01
N PRO A 235 3.48 -17.03 -0.95
CA PRO A 235 2.52 -15.94 -1.02
C PRO A 235 2.43 -15.21 0.32
N ILE A 236 3.50 -14.55 0.73
CA ILE A 236 3.71 -13.94 2.05
C ILE A 236 4.46 -12.63 1.92
N TYR A 237 4.64 -11.89 3.01
CA TYR A 237 5.37 -10.65 3.02
C TYR A 237 6.89 -10.87 3.18
N TYR A 238 7.64 -9.85 2.81
CA TYR A 238 9.11 -9.89 2.72
C TYR A 238 9.82 -10.21 4.04
N GLN A 239 9.27 -9.80 5.18
CA GLN A 239 9.89 -10.09 6.49
C GLN A 239 9.89 -11.59 6.79
N GLU A 240 8.75 -12.24 6.65
CA GLU A 240 8.65 -13.69 6.84
C GLU A 240 9.46 -14.45 5.79
N ALA A 241 9.50 -13.95 4.55
CA ALA A 241 10.29 -14.54 3.48
C ALA A 241 11.80 -14.51 3.81
N SER A 242 12.32 -13.40 4.33
CA SER A 242 13.74 -13.29 4.75
C SER A 242 14.11 -14.32 5.81
N LEU A 243 13.21 -14.55 6.77
CA LEU A 243 13.40 -15.56 7.82
C LEU A 243 13.33 -16.98 7.26
N ILE A 244 12.42 -17.25 6.33
CA ILE A 244 12.31 -18.56 5.66
C ILE A 244 13.57 -18.87 4.86
N LEU A 245 14.06 -17.93 4.06
CA LEU A 245 15.31 -18.10 3.30
C LEU A 245 16.50 -18.37 4.22
N THR A 246 16.64 -17.57 5.29
CA THR A 246 17.69 -17.74 6.28
C THR A 246 17.62 -19.09 6.99
N GLN A 247 16.42 -19.57 7.32
CA GLN A 247 16.25 -20.85 8.01
C GLN A 247 16.42 -22.03 7.06
N ALA A 248 15.99 -21.91 5.80
CA ALA A 248 16.20 -22.92 4.78
C ALA A 248 17.70 -23.15 4.52
N ASP A 249 18.49 -22.08 4.42
CA ASP A 249 19.94 -22.15 4.29
C ASP A 249 20.59 -22.89 5.48
N LYS A 250 20.26 -22.49 6.71
CA LYS A 250 20.76 -23.17 7.94
C LYS A 250 20.39 -24.65 8.00
N MET A 251 19.29 -25.05 7.38
CA MET A 251 18.85 -26.45 7.30
C MET A 251 19.47 -27.21 6.11
N GLY A 252 20.27 -26.55 5.26
CA GLY A 252 20.78 -27.12 4.02
C GLY A 252 19.63 -27.56 3.10
N PHE A 253 18.59 -26.75 3.02
CA PHE A 253 17.45 -26.93 2.10
C PHE A 253 17.47 -25.84 1.05
N THR A 254 17.80 -26.18 -0.17
CA THR A 254 18.04 -25.25 -1.29
C THR A 254 17.06 -25.50 -2.45
N PRO A 255 15.75 -25.39 -2.26
CA PRO A 255 14.78 -25.44 -3.34
C PRO A 255 14.84 -24.13 -4.12
N LYS A 256 14.12 -24.06 -5.26
CA LYS A 256 13.79 -22.77 -5.83
C LYS A 256 12.77 -22.08 -4.94
N PHE A 257 12.83 -20.75 -4.84
CA PHE A 257 11.83 -19.95 -4.16
C PHE A 257 11.09 -19.06 -5.17
N PHE A 258 9.80 -19.00 -5.03
CA PHE A 258 8.92 -18.17 -5.86
C PHE A 258 7.87 -17.51 -4.98
N GLY A 259 7.66 -16.21 -5.15
CA GLY A 259 6.65 -15.48 -4.41
C GLY A 259 5.84 -14.53 -5.29
N CYS A 260 5.09 -13.69 -4.62
CA CYS A 260 4.22 -12.69 -5.21
C CYS A 260 4.74 -11.28 -4.89
N ASP A 261 3.93 -10.26 -5.14
CA ASP A 261 4.27 -8.86 -4.87
C ASP A 261 4.74 -8.60 -3.44
N GLY A 262 4.23 -9.36 -2.48
CA GLY A 262 4.66 -9.27 -1.08
C GLY A 262 6.13 -9.66 -0.81
N LEU A 263 6.89 -10.13 -1.79
CA LEU A 263 8.35 -10.28 -1.65
C LEU A 263 9.12 -9.02 -2.04
N ASP A 264 8.48 -8.03 -2.64
CA ASP A 264 9.15 -6.77 -2.95
C ASP A 264 9.54 -6.04 -1.66
N GLY A 265 10.77 -5.53 -1.59
CA GLY A 265 11.38 -5.03 -0.36
C GLY A 265 12.22 -6.07 0.41
N LEU A 266 12.31 -7.32 -0.06
CA LEU A 266 13.10 -8.38 0.58
C LEU A 266 14.58 -7.99 0.73
N LEU A 267 15.14 -7.30 -0.24
CA LEU A 267 16.55 -6.91 -0.25
C LEU A 267 16.88 -5.79 0.75
N ASP A 268 15.87 -5.06 1.23
CA ASP A 268 16.01 -3.95 2.16
C ASP A 268 15.81 -4.35 3.63
N VAL A 269 15.59 -5.66 3.90
CA VAL A 269 15.41 -6.16 5.27
C VAL A 269 16.71 -6.00 6.06
N GLU A 270 16.64 -5.27 7.16
CA GLU A 270 17.79 -5.02 8.02
C GLU A 270 18.40 -6.33 8.54
N GLY A 271 19.70 -6.51 8.28
CA GLY A 271 20.44 -7.70 8.71
C GLY A 271 20.20 -8.98 7.91
N PHE A 272 19.43 -8.91 6.84
CA PHE A 272 19.24 -10.03 5.91
C PHE A 272 20.49 -10.19 5.00
N ASP A 273 20.97 -11.41 4.85
CA ASP A 273 22.01 -11.73 3.87
C ASP A 273 21.39 -11.82 2.49
N THR A 274 21.52 -10.74 1.71
CA THR A 274 20.92 -10.63 0.38
C THR A 274 21.43 -11.67 -0.62
N SER A 275 22.56 -12.32 -0.37
CA SER A 275 23.03 -13.44 -1.20
C SER A 275 22.08 -14.64 -1.18
N LEU A 276 21.27 -14.77 -0.13
CA LEU A 276 20.24 -15.82 -0.02
C LEU A 276 19.02 -15.55 -0.92
N ALA A 277 18.88 -14.34 -1.42
CA ALA A 277 17.83 -14.00 -2.39
C ALA A 277 18.24 -14.27 -3.84
N GLU A 278 19.49 -14.68 -4.09
CA GLU A 278 19.92 -15.01 -5.45
C GLU A 278 19.09 -16.17 -6.03
N GLY A 279 18.46 -15.95 -7.18
CA GLY A 279 17.58 -16.91 -7.83
C GLY A 279 16.15 -16.99 -7.25
N VAL A 280 15.82 -16.20 -6.25
CA VAL A 280 14.43 -16.01 -5.82
C VAL A 280 13.67 -15.26 -6.92
N MET A 281 12.48 -15.74 -7.24
CA MET A 281 11.59 -15.14 -8.23
C MET A 281 10.37 -14.57 -7.55
N LEU A 282 9.87 -13.45 -8.05
CA LEU A 282 8.59 -12.88 -7.60
C LEU A 282 7.76 -12.42 -8.79
N LEU A 283 6.44 -12.47 -8.60
CA LEU A 283 5.49 -11.87 -9.53
C LEU A 283 5.29 -10.41 -9.14
N THR A 284 5.59 -9.50 -10.06
CA THR A 284 5.43 -8.07 -9.87
C THR A 284 4.99 -7.40 -11.18
N PRO A 285 4.15 -6.34 -11.15
CA PRO A 285 3.79 -5.58 -12.34
C PRO A 285 4.83 -4.51 -12.69
N PHE A 286 5.81 -4.26 -11.83
CA PHE A 286 6.77 -3.16 -11.97
C PHE A 286 8.20 -3.63 -11.71
N THR A 287 9.14 -3.05 -12.43
CA THR A 287 10.57 -3.12 -12.13
C THR A 287 11.23 -1.77 -12.43
N ALA A 288 12.04 -1.29 -11.50
CA ALA A 288 12.79 -0.04 -11.67
C ALA A 288 13.79 -0.10 -12.84
N ASP A 289 14.18 -1.30 -13.26
CA ASP A 289 15.10 -1.53 -14.40
C ASP A 289 14.41 -1.53 -15.76
N ALA A 290 13.09 -1.33 -15.85
CA ALA A 290 12.39 -1.26 -17.13
C ALA A 290 12.89 -0.08 -17.97
N GLU A 291 13.16 -0.30 -19.28
CA GLU A 291 13.80 0.69 -20.14
C GLU A 291 12.83 1.72 -20.74
N ASP A 292 11.53 1.62 -20.48
CA ASP A 292 10.57 2.58 -21.01
C ASP A 292 10.70 3.97 -20.35
N GLU A 293 10.41 5.01 -21.14
CA GLU A 293 10.62 6.41 -20.73
C GLU A 293 9.78 6.80 -19.50
N MET A 294 8.56 6.27 -19.37
CA MET A 294 7.66 6.60 -18.25
C MET A 294 8.24 6.06 -16.95
N THR A 295 8.62 4.77 -16.93
CA THR A 295 9.25 4.14 -15.76
C THR A 295 10.54 4.85 -15.37
N GLN A 296 11.44 5.13 -16.32
CA GLN A 296 12.71 5.79 -16.03
C GLN A 296 12.53 7.23 -15.55
N THR A 297 11.51 7.94 -16.01
CA THR A 297 11.19 9.29 -15.52
C THR A 297 10.73 9.24 -14.07
N PHE A 298 9.83 8.32 -13.73
CA PHE A 298 9.37 8.09 -12.37
C PHE A 298 10.51 7.67 -11.45
N VAL A 299 11.29 6.64 -11.82
CA VAL A 299 12.42 6.13 -11.02
C VAL A 299 13.38 7.25 -10.67
N LYS A 300 13.77 8.04 -11.68
CA LYS A 300 14.68 9.17 -11.46
C LYS A 300 14.10 10.21 -10.51
N ALA A 301 12.84 10.61 -10.70
CA ALA A 301 12.20 11.60 -9.82
C ALA A 301 12.08 11.07 -8.38
N TYR A 302 11.77 9.79 -8.22
CA TYR A 302 11.65 9.15 -6.92
C TYR A 302 13.01 9.05 -6.20
N GLU A 303 14.07 8.63 -6.91
CA GLU A 303 15.43 8.58 -6.36
C GLU A 303 15.97 9.97 -5.98
N GLU A 304 15.68 10.99 -6.80
CA GLU A 304 16.05 12.38 -6.50
C GLU A 304 15.33 12.93 -5.26
N ALA A 305 14.08 12.50 -5.01
CA ALA A 305 13.30 12.97 -3.87
C ALA A 305 13.61 12.21 -2.56
N PHE A 306 13.90 10.90 -2.63
CA PHE A 306 13.93 10.04 -1.44
C PHE A 306 15.26 9.29 -1.22
N ASP A 307 16.23 9.41 -2.13
CA ASP A 307 17.56 8.76 -2.07
C ASP A 307 17.51 7.22 -1.97
N ILE A 308 16.44 6.61 -2.50
CA ILE A 308 16.22 5.16 -2.59
C ILE A 308 15.54 4.81 -3.92
N ALA A 309 15.78 3.58 -4.42
CA ALA A 309 15.07 3.08 -5.59
C ALA A 309 13.61 2.75 -5.24
N PRO A 310 12.64 3.03 -6.13
CA PRO A 310 11.24 2.68 -5.88
C PRO A 310 11.01 1.17 -6.02
N ILE A 311 10.19 0.63 -5.13
CA ILE A 311 9.55 -0.69 -5.29
C ILE A 311 8.17 -0.50 -5.94
N GLN A 312 7.51 -1.61 -6.35
CA GLN A 312 6.22 -1.53 -7.05
C GLN A 312 5.17 -0.69 -6.32
N PHE A 313 5.13 -0.76 -4.98
CA PHE A 313 4.15 -0.04 -4.15
C PHE A 313 4.24 1.48 -4.31
N ALA A 314 5.46 2.00 -4.56
CA ALA A 314 5.65 3.41 -4.86
C ALA A 314 5.10 3.78 -6.25
N ALA A 315 5.33 2.92 -7.25
CA ALA A 315 4.85 3.14 -8.61
C ALA A 315 3.31 3.06 -8.68
N ASP A 316 2.70 2.09 -8.00
CA ASP A 316 1.25 1.95 -7.93
C ASP A 316 0.57 3.16 -7.25
N ALA A 317 1.25 3.76 -6.26
CA ALA A 317 0.74 4.92 -5.55
C ALA A 317 0.88 6.23 -6.33
N TYR A 318 1.99 6.39 -7.06
CA TYR A 318 2.26 7.52 -7.95
C TYR A 318 1.30 7.53 -9.14
#